data_2a033a4f060c4e4df6182daaa3167e98
#
_entry.id   2a033a4f060c4e4df6182daaa3167e98
#
_cell.length_a   1.000
_cell.length_b   1.000
_cell.length_c   1.000
_cell.angle_alpha   90.00
_cell.angle_beta   90.00
_cell.angle_gamma   90.00
#
_symmetry.space_group_name_H-M   'P 1'
#
loop_
_entity.id
_entity.type
_entity.pdbx_description
1 polymer ?
#
loop_
_entity_poly.entity_id
_entity_poly.type
_entity_poly.pdbx_seq_one_letter_code
_entity_poly.pdbx_strand_id
1 'polypeptide(L)'
;MSMNTVPERLAALRAAMKANGVDVYLIPVGDPHSSEYLPDHYTSLTYFSGFHGENSNFVVTMTESAVWADGRYFVQAEKEIAGTEIQLMRMGEPGVPTAEEYCGKVLPEGGTLGLCGLTANCALVNNLKKALEPKHGSIKTLFLEDELWVCLLYT
;
A
#
# COMPACT_ATOMS: atom_id res chain seq x y z
N MET A 1 20.17 -4.64 9.90
CA MET A 1 20.35 -5.21 8.55
C MET A 1 19.71 -4.28 7.54
N SER A 2 20.45 -3.84 6.55
CA SER A 2 19.90 -3.05 5.46
C SER A 2 19.04 -3.97 4.57
N MET A 3 17.73 -3.72 4.50
CA MET A 3 16.84 -4.41 3.59
C MET A 3 17.01 -3.81 2.19
N ASN A 4 17.79 -4.46 1.34
CA ASN A 4 18.21 -3.88 0.06
C ASN A 4 17.28 -4.20 -1.11
N THR A 5 16.42 -5.21 -0.98
CA THR A 5 15.55 -5.67 -2.08
C THR A 5 14.07 -5.53 -1.73
N VAL A 6 13.22 -5.36 -2.75
CA VAL A 6 11.76 -5.32 -2.59
C VAL A 6 11.22 -6.56 -1.88
N PRO A 7 11.62 -7.80 -2.22
CA PRO A 7 11.16 -8.99 -1.49
C PRO A 7 11.50 -8.97 0.01
N GLU A 8 12.69 -8.50 0.39
CA GLU A 8 13.08 -8.40 1.80
C GLU A 8 12.22 -7.37 2.55
N ARG A 9 11.94 -6.22 1.92
CA ARG A 9 11.07 -5.17 2.48
C ARG A 9 9.63 -5.67 2.64
N LEU A 10 9.10 -6.39 1.66
CA LEU A 10 7.77 -6.99 1.73
C LEU A 10 7.68 -8.07 2.83
N ALA A 11 8.70 -8.89 2.97
CA ALA A 11 8.76 -9.87 4.04
C ALA A 11 8.75 -9.21 5.44
N ALA A 12 9.52 -8.13 5.61
CA ALA A 12 9.53 -7.36 6.86
C ALA A 12 8.17 -6.69 7.13
N LEU A 13 7.53 -6.10 6.10
CA LEU A 13 6.21 -5.50 6.23
C LEU A 13 5.16 -6.55 6.63
N ARG A 14 5.16 -7.73 6.02
CA ARG A 14 4.25 -8.84 6.38
C ARG A 14 4.49 -9.33 7.81
N ALA A 15 5.74 -9.39 8.26
CA ALA A 15 6.05 -9.74 9.64
C ALA A 15 5.47 -8.71 10.63
N ALA A 16 5.60 -7.41 10.32
CA ALA A 16 5.01 -6.33 11.12
C ALA A 16 3.47 -6.36 11.07
N MET A 17 2.87 -6.60 9.90
CA MET A 17 1.42 -6.80 9.77
C MET A 17 0.94 -7.92 10.69
N LYS A 18 1.59 -9.08 10.62
CA LYS A 18 1.24 -10.24 11.46
C LYS A 18 1.36 -9.93 12.96
N ALA A 19 2.43 -9.26 13.36
CA ALA A 19 2.66 -8.88 14.76
C ALA A 19 1.58 -7.92 15.29
N ASN A 20 0.98 -7.12 14.41
CA ASN A 20 -0.05 -6.14 14.73
C ASN A 20 -1.49 -6.62 14.44
N GLY A 21 -1.69 -7.85 14.02
CA GLY A 21 -3.01 -8.40 13.70
C GLY A 21 -3.66 -7.75 12.49
N VAL A 22 -2.88 -7.42 11.46
CA VAL A 22 -3.32 -6.79 10.21
C VAL A 22 -3.25 -7.82 9.09
N ASP A 23 -4.35 -8.00 8.37
CA ASP A 23 -4.47 -8.95 7.26
C ASP A 23 -4.16 -8.32 5.91
N VAL A 24 -4.53 -7.06 5.74
CA VAL A 24 -4.31 -6.27 4.52
C VAL A 24 -3.74 -4.91 4.92
N TYR A 25 -2.69 -4.46 4.24
CA TYR A 25 -2.09 -3.15 4.49
C TYR A 25 -2.11 -2.30 3.22
N LEU A 26 -2.64 -1.08 3.31
CA LEU A 26 -2.74 -0.13 2.20
C LEU A 26 -1.83 1.06 2.43
N ILE A 27 -0.99 1.35 1.44
CA ILE A 27 -0.08 2.50 1.41
C ILE A 27 -0.49 3.41 0.24
N PRO A 28 -1.18 4.54 0.50
CA PRO A 28 -1.44 5.53 -0.53
C PRO A 28 -0.19 6.39 -0.79
N VAL A 29 -0.08 6.94 -1.99
CA VAL A 29 0.83 8.07 -2.22
C VAL A 29 0.23 9.31 -1.59
N GLY A 30 0.93 9.92 -0.66
CA GLY A 30 0.47 11.13 0.01
C GLY A 30 1.27 11.46 1.27
N ASP A 31 1.08 12.69 1.73
CA ASP A 31 1.57 13.19 3.00
C ASP A 31 0.41 13.87 3.77
N PRO A 32 0.61 14.31 5.04
CA PRO A 32 -0.45 14.95 5.81
C PRO A 32 -0.99 16.25 5.22
N HIS A 33 -0.26 16.86 4.29
CA HIS A 33 -0.61 18.14 3.67
C HIS A 33 -1.14 18.00 2.24
N SER A 34 -1.22 16.76 1.71
CA SER A 34 -1.56 16.49 0.30
C SER A 34 -0.68 17.27 -0.68
N SER A 35 0.63 17.29 -0.39
CA SER A 35 1.62 18.01 -1.19
C SER A 35 1.77 17.39 -2.57
N GLU A 36 2.03 18.21 -3.59
CA GLU A 36 2.35 17.76 -4.95
C GLU A 36 3.70 17.04 -4.99
N TYR A 37 4.67 17.55 -4.23
CA TYR A 37 6.00 16.97 -4.10
C TYR A 37 6.18 16.43 -2.69
N LEU A 38 6.27 15.09 -2.56
CA LEU A 38 6.39 14.44 -1.27
C LEU A 38 7.79 14.58 -0.69
N PRO A 39 7.94 14.92 0.59
CA PRO A 39 9.19 14.71 1.31
C PRO A 39 9.58 13.22 1.33
N ASP A 40 10.88 12.94 1.35
CA ASP A 40 11.41 11.57 1.35
C ASP A 40 10.79 10.66 2.42
N HIS A 41 10.50 11.23 3.58
CA HIS A 41 9.82 10.52 4.69
C HIS A 41 8.48 9.87 4.30
N TYR A 42 7.76 10.45 3.33
CA TYR A 42 6.45 9.96 2.88
C TYR A 42 6.49 9.17 1.57
N THR A 43 7.67 8.74 1.11
CA THR A 43 7.84 7.92 -0.09
C THR A 43 7.82 6.41 0.20
N SER A 44 7.09 6.00 1.21
CA SER A 44 7.00 4.60 1.65
C SER A 44 6.47 3.66 0.56
N LEU A 45 5.52 4.11 -0.27
CA LEU A 45 5.06 3.32 -1.42
C LEU A 45 6.23 2.95 -2.32
N THR A 46 7.05 3.92 -2.70
CA THR A 46 8.25 3.69 -3.53
C THR A 46 9.24 2.75 -2.84
N TYR A 47 9.46 2.93 -1.54
CA TYR A 47 10.37 2.08 -0.79
C TYR A 47 9.94 0.61 -0.81
N PHE A 48 8.66 0.31 -0.55
CA PHE A 48 8.18 -1.07 -0.47
C PHE A 48 7.92 -1.70 -1.84
N SER A 49 7.49 -0.92 -2.84
CA SER A 49 7.15 -1.45 -4.17
C SER A 49 8.25 -1.33 -5.21
N GLY A 50 9.18 -0.38 -5.05
CA GLY A 50 10.13 0.01 -6.09
C GLY A 50 9.52 0.90 -7.18
N PHE A 51 8.23 1.22 -7.12
CA PHE A 51 7.53 2.02 -8.12
C PHE A 51 7.56 3.52 -7.77
N HIS A 52 7.91 4.36 -8.75
CA HIS A 52 8.06 5.82 -8.61
C HIS A 52 6.94 6.58 -9.34
N GLY A 53 5.69 6.23 -9.11
CA GLY A 53 4.55 6.93 -9.73
C GLY A 53 3.79 7.80 -8.74
N GLU A 54 3.13 8.82 -9.27
CA GLU A 54 2.16 9.63 -8.56
C GLU A 54 0.77 9.00 -8.63
N ASN A 55 -0.16 9.50 -7.80
CA ASN A 55 -1.57 9.05 -7.80
C ASN A 55 -1.70 7.52 -7.77
N SER A 56 -0.99 6.89 -6.87
CA SER A 56 -0.90 5.44 -6.76
C SER A 56 -1.33 4.94 -5.38
N ASN A 57 -1.73 3.69 -5.33
CA ASN A 57 -1.96 2.95 -4.09
C ASN A 57 -1.18 1.64 -4.15
N PHE A 58 -0.70 1.18 -3.03
CA PHE A 58 -0.04 -0.11 -2.89
C PHE A 58 -0.74 -0.93 -1.81
N VAL A 59 -1.18 -2.11 -2.16
CA VAL A 59 -1.88 -3.02 -1.24
C VAL A 59 -1.03 -4.27 -1.05
N VAL A 60 -0.82 -4.64 0.20
CA VAL A 60 -0.07 -5.83 0.60
C VAL A 60 -0.98 -6.72 1.43
N THR A 61 -1.09 -7.98 1.05
CA THR A 61 -1.69 -9.05 1.84
C THR A 61 -0.59 -9.98 2.36
N MET A 62 -0.95 -10.99 3.11
CA MET A 62 0.02 -11.96 3.61
C MET A 62 0.68 -12.80 2.50
N THR A 63 0.07 -12.87 1.31
CA THR A 63 0.52 -13.72 0.19
C THR A 63 0.71 -12.98 -1.13
N GLU A 64 0.09 -11.84 -1.30
CA GLU A 64 0.07 -11.09 -2.57
C GLU A 64 0.35 -9.61 -2.32
N SER A 65 0.74 -8.92 -3.38
CA SER A 65 0.87 -7.46 -3.37
C SER A 65 0.51 -6.89 -4.74
N ALA A 66 -0.09 -5.69 -4.75
CA ALA A 66 -0.51 -5.04 -5.98
C ALA A 66 -0.32 -3.52 -5.89
N VAL A 67 0.14 -2.91 -6.99
CA VAL A 67 0.27 -1.46 -7.14
C VAL A 67 -0.71 -0.95 -8.20
N TRP A 68 -1.45 0.10 -7.87
CA TRP A 68 -2.31 0.81 -8.81
C TRP A 68 -1.52 1.96 -9.44
N ALA A 69 -1.48 1.99 -10.76
CA ALA A 69 -0.86 3.07 -11.52
C ALA A 69 -1.85 3.67 -12.50
N ASP A 70 -1.80 4.98 -12.72
CA ASP A 70 -2.57 5.61 -13.77
C ASP A 70 -1.91 5.48 -15.16
N GLY A 71 -2.65 5.81 -16.23
CA GLY A 71 -2.23 5.58 -17.61
C GLY A 71 -0.90 6.20 -18.01
N ARG A 72 -0.45 7.26 -17.32
CA ARG A 72 0.83 7.92 -17.57
C ARG A 72 2.02 7.05 -17.17
N TYR A 73 1.80 6.12 -16.26
CA TYR A 73 2.86 5.33 -15.60
C TYR A 73 2.84 3.84 -15.93
N PHE A 74 1.95 3.33 -16.78
CA PHE A 74 1.85 1.88 -17.04
C PHE A 74 3.19 1.27 -17.49
N VAL A 75 3.84 1.87 -18.48
CA VAL A 75 5.12 1.36 -19.02
C VAL A 75 6.25 1.45 -17.98
N GLN A 76 6.27 2.53 -17.19
CA GLN A 76 7.24 2.70 -16.12
C GLN A 76 7.02 1.66 -15.02
N ALA A 77 5.78 1.49 -14.57
CA ALA A 77 5.42 0.52 -13.55
C ALA A 77 5.81 -0.91 -13.95
N GLU A 78 5.50 -1.32 -15.19
CA GLU A 78 5.90 -2.63 -15.72
C GLU A 78 7.40 -2.89 -15.62
N LYS A 79 8.21 -1.86 -15.89
CA LYS A 79 9.68 -1.98 -15.82
C LYS A 79 10.19 -2.01 -14.37
N GLU A 80 9.65 -1.13 -13.52
CA GLU A 80 10.14 -0.95 -12.15
C GLU A 80 9.79 -2.12 -11.23
N ILE A 81 8.60 -2.75 -11.42
CA ILE A 81 8.19 -3.91 -10.64
C ILE A 81 8.59 -5.26 -11.28
N ALA A 82 9.22 -5.23 -12.44
CA ALA A 82 9.63 -6.45 -13.13
C ALA A 82 10.53 -7.33 -12.25
N GLY A 83 10.25 -8.63 -12.23
CA GLY A 83 11.01 -9.58 -11.41
C GLY A 83 10.62 -9.60 -9.93
N THR A 84 9.61 -8.83 -9.52
CA THR A 84 9.01 -8.91 -8.19
C THR A 84 7.69 -9.68 -8.21
N GLU A 85 7.12 -9.97 -7.05
CA GLU A 85 5.77 -10.56 -6.94
C GLU A 85 4.63 -9.57 -7.19
N ILE A 86 4.92 -8.27 -7.32
CA ILE A 86 3.93 -7.20 -7.33
C ILE A 86 3.12 -7.23 -8.62
N GLN A 87 1.81 -7.25 -8.50
CA GLN A 87 0.87 -7.17 -9.62
C GLN A 87 0.62 -5.71 -10.00
N LEU A 88 0.64 -5.41 -11.29
CA LEU A 88 0.25 -4.09 -11.81
C LEU A 88 -1.26 -4.03 -12.03
N MET A 89 -1.92 -3.12 -11.32
CA MET A 89 -3.32 -2.76 -11.53
C MET A 89 -3.40 -1.47 -12.33
N ARG A 90 -3.85 -1.56 -13.58
CA ARG A 90 -3.97 -0.43 -14.50
C ARG A 90 -5.25 0.32 -14.23
N MET A 91 -5.14 1.46 -13.56
CA MET A 91 -6.31 2.28 -13.17
C MET A 91 -7.12 2.71 -14.38
N GLY A 92 -8.43 2.51 -14.29
CA GLY A 92 -9.38 2.92 -15.33
C GLY A 92 -9.55 1.93 -16.48
N GLU A 93 -8.79 0.84 -16.55
CA GLU A 93 -9.03 -0.20 -17.53
C GLU A 93 -10.22 -1.09 -17.14
N PRO A 94 -11.00 -1.58 -18.13
CA PRO A 94 -12.15 -2.44 -17.87
C PRO A 94 -11.78 -3.70 -17.07
N GLY A 95 -12.53 -3.99 -16.01
CA GLY A 95 -12.32 -5.17 -15.18
C GLY A 95 -11.24 -5.01 -14.10
N VAL A 96 -10.55 -3.88 -14.04
CA VAL A 96 -9.60 -3.57 -12.96
C VAL A 96 -10.33 -2.93 -11.79
N PRO A 97 -10.35 -3.54 -10.60
CA PRO A 97 -11.00 -2.97 -9.43
C PRO A 97 -10.21 -1.76 -8.92
N THR A 98 -10.88 -0.87 -8.19
CA THR A 98 -10.17 0.14 -7.40
C THR A 98 -9.38 -0.53 -6.26
N ALA A 99 -8.45 0.19 -5.65
CA ALA A 99 -7.69 -0.35 -4.51
C ALA A 99 -8.61 -0.69 -3.34
N GLU A 100 -9.65 0.12 -3.11
CA GLU A 100 -10.66 -0.10 -2.07
C GLU A 100 -11.51 -1.35 -2.34
N GLU A 101 -11.99 -1.53 -3.56
CA GLU A 101 -12.75 -2.72 -3.98
C GLU A 101 -11.89 -3.99 -3.86
N TYR A 102 -10.63 -3.89 -4.25
CA TYR A 102 -9.68 -4.99 -4.10
C TYR A 102 -9.46 -5.35 -2.62
N CYS A 103 -9.27 -4.35 -1.76
CA CYS A 103 -9.17 -4.57 -0.31
C CYS A 103 -10.39 -5.30 0.25
N GLY A 104 -11.61 -4.89 -0.15
CA GLY A 104 -12.84 -5.57 0.24
C GLY A 104 -12.91 -7.02 -0.26
N LYS A 105 -12.36 -7.30 -1.43
CA LYS A 105 -12.32 -8.65 -2.02
C LYS A 105 -11.35 -9.58 -1.29
N VAL A 106 -10.13 -9.10 -1.00
CA VAL A 106 -9.04 -9.93 -0.45
C VAL A 106 -9.06 -10.03 1.07
N LEU A 107 -9.75 -9.11 1.76
CA LEU A 107 -9.87 -9.15 3.21
C LEU A 107 -10.60 -10.43 3.66
N PRO A 108 -10.08 -11.18 4.64
CA PRO A 108 -10.83 -12.28 5.23
C PRO A 108 -12.06 -11.77 6.02
N GLU A 109 -13.02 -12.65 6.25
CA GLU A 109 -14.20 -12.34 7.07
C GLU A 109 -13.78 -11.88 8.47
N GLY A 110 -14.29 -10.72 8.91
CA GLY A 110 -13.90 -10.12 10.19
C GLY A 110 -12.46 -9.62 10.25
N GLY A 111 -11.76 -9.56 9.09
CA GLY A 111 -10.35 -9.19 9.01
C GLY A 111 -10.08 -7.71 9.31
N THR A 112 -8.81 -7.37 9.43
CA THR A 112 -8.34 -6.02 9.74
C THR A 112 -7.48 -5.47 8.61
N LEU A 113 -7.88 -4.29 8.08
CA LEU A 113 -7.08 -3.49 7.16
C LEU A 113 -6.29 -2.45 7.95
N GLY A 114 -4.99 -2.41 7.75
CA GLY A 114 -4.10 -1.39 8.30
C GLY A 114 -3.77 -0.31 7.28
N LEU A 115 -3.60 0.91 7.73
CA LEU A 115 -3.10 2.04 6.95
C LEU A 115 -2.54 3.14 7.85
N CYS A 116 -1.67 3.99 7.28
CA CYS A 116 -1.16 5.17 7.97
C CYS A 116 -2.25 6.26 8.04
N GLY A 117 -2.67 6.62 9.25
CA GLY A 117 -3.70 7.64 9.46
C GLY A 117 -3.28 9.06 9.08
N LEU A 118 -1.97 9.34 8.94
CA LEU A 118 -1.47 10.65 8.52
C LEU A 118 -1.52 10.85 7.00
N THR A 119 -1.42 9.78 6.22
CA THR A 119 -1.38 9.85 4.75
C THR A 119 -2.72 9.52 4.09
N ALA A 120 -3.64 8.93 4.84
CA ALA A 120 -4.97 8.58 4.35
C ALA A 120 -5.94 9.75 4.51
N ASN A 121 -6.53 10.20 3.41
CA ASN A 121 -7.58 11.21 3.44
C ASN A 121 -8.95 10.60 3.80
N CYS A 122 -9.90 11.47 4.21
CA CYS A 122 -11.23 11.02 4.63
C CYS A 122 -12.02 10.31 3.53
N ALA A 123 -11.84 10.69 2.27
CA ALA A 123 -12.53 10.04 1.14
C ALA A 123 -12.09 8.59 0.98
N LEU A 124 -10.78 8.34 1.01
CA LEU A 124 -10.21 7.00 0.97
C LEU A 124 -10.75 6.13 2.12
N VAL A 125 -10.70 6.65 3.35
CA VAL A 125 -11.18 5.91 4.53
C VAL A 125 -12.68 5.59 4.43
N ASN A 126 -13.49 6.53 3.96
CA ASN A 126 -14.92 6.31 3.79
C ASN A 126 -15.22 5.26 2.70
N ASN A 127 -14.48 5.27 1.60
CA ASN A 127 -14.62 4.26 0.55
C ASN A 127 -14.19 2.88 1.05
N LEU A 128 -13.08 2.81 1.79
CA LEU A 128 -12.62 1.57 2.43
C LEU A 128 -13.68 1.01 3.38
N LYS A 129 -14.27 1.84 4.26
CA LYS A 129 -15.34 1.39 5.17
C LYS A 129 -16.48 0.72 4.41
N LYS A 130 -16.95 1.34 3.32
CA LYS A 130 -18.00 0.77 2.47
C LYS A 130 -17.57 -0.55 1.82
N ALA A 131 -16.32 -0.63 1.32
CA ALA A 131 -15.80 -1.83 0.67
C ALA A 131 -15.61 -3.00 1.65
N LEU A 132 -15.29 -2.72 2.91
CA LEU A 132 -15.06 -3.74 3.95
C LEU A 132 -16.33 -4.18 4.68
N GLU A 133 -17.42 -3.41 4.59
CA GLU A 133 -18.69 -3.69 5.29
C GLU A 133 -19.23 -5.10 5.02
N PRO A 134 -19.27 -5.61 3.77
CA PRO A 134 -19.77 -6.96 3.49
C PRO A 134 -19.00 -8.09 4.17
N LYS A 135 -17.77 -7.84 4.56
CA LYS A 135 -16.88 -8.79 5.25
C LYS A 135 -16.78 -8.54 6.75
N HIS A 136 -17.58 -7.63 7.29
CA HIS A 136 -17.46 -7.16 8.68
C HIS A 136 -16.02 -6.75 9.06
N GLY A 137 -15.30 -6.19 8.07
CA GLY A 137 -13.92 -5.79 8.21
C GLY A 137 -13.75 -4.53 9.08
N SER A 138 -12.60 -4.42 9.72
CA SER A 138 -12.22 -3.26 10.53
C SER A 138 -11.02 -2.53 9.93
N ILE A 139 -10.88 -1.24 10.24
CA ILE A 139 -9.72 -0.43 9.88
C ILE A 139 -8.93 -0.10 11.12
N LYS A 140 -7.63 -0.36 11.08
CA LYS A 140 -6.67 -0.03 12.14
C LYS A 140 -5.64 0.96 11.60
N THR A 141 -5.50 2.11 12.25
CA THR A 141 -4.46 3.08 11.90
C THR A 141 -3.15 2.71 12.56
N LEU A 142 -2.12 2.54 11.77
CA LEU A 142 -0.78 2.10 12.17
C LEU A 142 0.28 2.83 11.35
N PHE A 143 1.49 2.90 11.90
CA PHE A 143 2.66 3.46 11.23
C PHE A 143 3.70 2.38 10.97
N LEU A 144 3.31 1.28 10.32
CA LEU A 144 4.23 0.19 10.04
C LEU A 144 5.40 0.64 9.15
N GLU A 145 5.15 1.58 8.24
CA GLU A 145 6.17 2.18 7.39
C GLU A 145 7.23 2.91 8.22
N ASP A 146 6.81 3.62 9.26
CA ASP A 146 7.70 4.39 10.11
C ASP A 146 8.71 3.50 10.83
N GLU A 147 8.27 2.39 11.39
CA GLU A 147 9.14 1.42 12.06
C GLU A 147 10.16 0.78 11.11
N LEU A 148 9.79 0.58 9.83
CA LEU A 148 10.61 -0.12 8.85
C LEU A 148 11.42 0.81 7.95
N TRP A 149 10.93 2.00 7.66
CA TRP A 149 11.51 2.97 6.73
C TRP A 149 12.31 4.06 7.43
N VAL A 150 11.79 4.66 8.49
CA VAL A 150 12.46 5.76 9.21
C VAL A 150 13.74 5.30 9.90
N CYS A 151 13.81 4.06 10.32
CA CYS A 151 15.03 3.48 10.89
C CYS A 151 16.24 3.56 9.94
N LEU A 152 16.00 3.76 8.63
CA LEU A 152 17.04 3.89 7.62
C LEU A 152 17.43 5.34 7.31
N LEU A 153 16.61 6.33 7.68
CA LEU A 153 16.91 7.75 7.46
C LEU A 153 17.79 8.36 8.57
N TYR A 154 17.87 7.71 9.73
CA TYR A 154 18.65 8.17 10.88
C TYR A 154 19.92 7.35 11.15
N THR A 155 20.24 6.41 10.28
CA THR A 155 21.50 5.65 10.30
C THR A 155 22.38 6.02 9.14
#